data_0c9a946e9e91d1d94b017c79a97c00ab
#
_entry.id   0c9a946e9e91d1d94b017c79a97c00ab
#
_cell.length_a   1.000
_cell.length_b   1.000
_cell.length_c   1.000
_cell.angle_alpha   90.00
_cell.angle_beta   90.00
_cell.angle_gamma   90.00
#
_symmetry.space_group_name_H-M   'P 1'
#
loop_
_entity.id
_entity.type
_entity.pdbx_description
1 polymer ?
#
loop_
_entity_poly.entity_id
_entity_poly.type
_entity_poly.pdbx_seq_one_letter_code
_entity_poly.pdbx_strand_id
1 'polypeptide(L)'
;MEIKDSGQRREFVETGAVRDIAEGKGRFDLMPLETLTAVFGDDFIFNIHRYMETGESWALHSATQELIMHFPTQYHAWLELAKHFENGAKKYGEYNWQKGIESRSYIDSALRHYCKFKAGMDDEPHAVAALWNCVCCLWTIINKPELNSFPVEREDKNE
;
A
#
# COMPACT_ATOMS: atom_id res chain seq x y z
N MET A 1 5.83 0.24 19.02
CA MET A 1 4.37 0.10 18.75
C MET A 1 4.18 -1.17 17.94
N GLU A 2 3.30 -2.05 18.36
CA GLU A 2 3.04 -3.32 17.69
C GLU A 2 2.03 -3.14 16.55
N ILE A 3 2.18 -3.94 15.49
CA ILE A 3 1.19 -3.98 14.41
C ILE A 3 -0.08 -4.62 14.96
N LYS A 4 -1.21 -3.93 14.82
CA LYS A 4 -2.52 -4.44 15.19
C LYS A 4 -2.84 -5.73 14.44
N ASP A 5 -3.26 -6.75 15.16
CA ASP A 5 -3.60 -8.06 14.62
C ASP A 5 -5.08 -8.35 14.86
N SER A 6 -5.86 -8.56 13.79
CA SER A 6 -7.26 -8.99 13.90
C SER A 6 -7.37 -10.46 14.35
N GLY A 7 -6.28 -11.21 14.31
CA GLY A 7 -6.31 -12.67 14.50
C GLY A 7 -6.82 -13.45 13.29
N GLN A 8 -7.33 -12.76 12.27
CA GLN A 8 -7.87 -13.37 11.06
C GLN A 8 -6.94 -13.15 9.87
N ARG A 9 -6.80 -14.15 9.03
CA ARG A 9 -5.89 -14.16 7.89
C ARG A 9 -6.64 -14.39 6.58
N ARG A 10 -6.14 -13.73 5.52
CA ARG A 10 -6.48 -14.00 4.14
C ARG A 10 -5.25 -14.57 3.44
N GLU A 11 -5.41 -15.69 2.78
CA GLU A 11 -4.40 -16.30 1.92
C GLU A 11 -4.69 -15.97 0.46
N PHE A 12 -3.65 -15.61 -0.28
CA PHE A 12 -3.68 -15.48 -1.73
C PHE A 12 -3.37 -16.86 -2.31
N VAL A 13 -4.42 -17.59 -2.71
CA VAL A 13 -4.36 -19.01 -3.08
C VAL A 13 -3.31 -19.29 -4.17
N GLU A 14 -3.17 -18.40 -5.14
CA GLU A 14 -2.25 -18.57 -6.26
C GLU A 14 -0.76 -18.45 -5.86
N THR A 15 -0.46 -17.69 -4.81
CA THR A 15 0.91 -17.39 -4.41
C THR A 15 1.28 -17.92 -3.04
N GLY A 16 0.29 -18.27 -2.21
CA GLY A 16 0.47 -18.67 -0.82
C GLY A 16 0.89 -17.52 0.10
N ALA A 17 0.84 -16.28 -0.36
CA ALA A 17 1.07 -15.12 0.49
C ALA A 17 -0.09 -14.96 1.50
N VAL A 18 0.22 -14.45 2.69
CA VAL A 18 -0.78 -14.29 3.76
C VAL A 18 -0.82 -12.83 4.21
N ARG A 19 -2.02 -12.32 4.42
CA ARG A 19 -2.27 -11.00 5.02
C ARG A 19 -3.42 -11.06 6.03
N ASP A 20 -3.53 -9.99 6.81
CA ASP A 20 -4.72 -9.73 7.59
C ASP A 20 -5.94 -9.51 6.69
N ILE A 21 -7.15 -9.82 7.17
CA ILE A 21 -8.38 -9.59 6.40
C ILE A 21 -8.58 -8.10 6.11
N ALA A 22 -9.21 -7.80 4.98
CA ALA A 22 -9.51 -6.44 4.55
C ALA A 22 -10.95 -6.01 4.87
N GLU A 23 -11.83 -6.97 5.17
CA GLU A 23 -13.25 -6.71 5.42
C GLU A 23 -13.46 -5.69 6.55
N GLY A 24 -14.37 -4.75 6.34
CA GLY A 24 -14.69 -3.70 7.31
C GLY A 24 -13.65 -2.59 7.46
N LYS A 25 -12.54 -2.65 6.74
CA LYS A 25 -11.45 -1.66 6.83
C LYS A 25 -11.57 -0.48 5.85
N GLY A 26 -12.64 -0.44 5.07
CA GLY A 26 -12.84 0.54 4.00
C GLY A 26 -12.23 0.11 2.66
N ARG A 27 -12.75 0.65 1.58
CA ARG A 27 -12.40 0.30 0.19
C ARG A 27 -12.02 1.56 -0.57
N PHE A 28 -10.74 1.92 -0.53
CA PHE A 28 -10.21 3.10 -1.23
C PHE A 28 -10.25 2.97 -2.75
N ASP A 29 -10.18 1.74 -3.25
CA ASP A 29 -10.29 1.42 -4.67
C ASP A 29 -11.67 1.73 -5.28
N LEU A 30 -12.69 1.90 -4.45
CA LEU A 30 -14.05 2.28 -4.89
C LEU A 30 -14.29 3.80 -4.85
N MET A 31 -13.34 4.57 -4.32
CA MET A 31 -13.49 6.03 -4.18
C MET A 31 -13.15 6.75 -5.50
N PRO A 32 -13.84 7.84 -5.84
CA PRO A 32 -13.50 8.66 -7.01
C PRO A 32 -12.26 9.52 -6.73
N LEU A 33 -11.09 8.88 -6.65
CA LEU A 33 -9.84 9.52 -6.20
C LEU A 33 -9.46 10.72 -7.04
N GLU A 34 -9.74 10.71 -8.36
CA GLU A 34 -9.51 11.86 -9.24
C GLU A 34 -10.23 13.12 -8.74
N THR A 35 -11.53 12.98 -8.47
CA THR A 35 -12.33 14.10 -7.95
C THR A 35 -11.88 14.53 -6.56
N LEU A 36 -11.58 13.57 -5.70
CA LEU A 36 -11.16 13.85 -4.33
C LEU A 36 -9.79 14.53 -4.27
N THR A 37 -8.83 14.12 -5.09
CA THR A 37 -7.52 14.78 -5.15
C THR A 37 -7.62 16.19 -5.70
N ALA A 38 -8.52 16.45 -6.64
CA ALA A 38 -8.76 17.80 -7.15
C ALA A 38 -9.35 18.75 -6.07
N VAL A 39 -10.17 18.21 -5.16
CA VAL A 39 -10.82 18.99 -4.10
C VAL A 39 -9.92 19.18 -2.87
N PHE A 40 -9.28 18.12 -2.41
CA PHE A 40 -8.53 18.13 -1.14
C PHE A 40 -7.04 18.49 -1.31
N GLY A 41 -6.45 18.19 -2.46
CA GLY A 41 -5.04 18.43 -2.77
C GLY A 41 -4.08 17.68 -1.83
N ASP A 42 -3.49 16.59 -2.31
CA ASP A 42 -2.51 15.82 -1.55
C ASP A 42 -1.61 15.07 -2.54
N ASP A 43 -0.31 15.36 -2.51
CA ASP A 43 0.63 14.85 -3.52
C ASP A 43 0.80 13.33 -3.44
N PHE A 44 0.75 12.75 -2.24
CA PHE A 44 0.80 11.29 -2.10
C PHE A 44 -0.42 10.64 -2.76
N ILE A 45 -1.62 11.09 -2.42
CA ILE A 45 -2.87 10.52 -2.95
C ILE A 45 -2.94 10.77 -4.46
N PHE A 46 -2.51 11.94 -4.94
CA PHE A 46 -2.43 12.24 -6.37
C PHE A 46 -1.53 11.24 -7.11
N ASN A 47 -0.34 10.97 -6.61
CA ASN A 47 0.60 10.04 -7.23
C ASN A 47 0.10 8.59 -7.17
N ILE A 48 -0.56 8.19 -6.08
CA ILE A 48 -1.24 6.87 -6.01
C ILE A 48 -2.34 6.77 -7.06
N HIS A 49 -3.16 7.82 -7.22
CA HIS A 49 -4.18 7.85 -8.25
C HIS A 49 -3.57 7.72 -9.66
N ARG A 50 -2.48 8.44 -9.96
CA ARG A 50 -1.76 8.31 -11.23
C ARG A 50 -1.26 6.89 -11.46
N TYR A 51 -0.76 6.22 -10.43
CA TYR A 51 -0.40 4.81 -10.53
C TYR A 51 -1.62 3.93 -10.85
N MET A 52 -2.75 4.15 -10.20
CA MET A 52 -3.97 3.38 -10.47
C MET A 52 -4.51 3.59 -11.90
N GLU A 53 -4.29 4.77 -12.48
CA GLU A 53 -4.68 5.07 -13.86
C GLU A 53 -3.75 4.46 -14.91
N THR A 54 -2.45 4.40 -14.63
CA THR A 54 -1.44 4.05 -15.64
C THR A 54 -0.85 2.67 -15.45
N GLY A 55 -0.85 2.14 -14.22
CA GLY A 55 -0.13 0.91 -13.85
C GLY A 55 1.39 1.08 -13.81
N GLU A 56 1.91 2.28 -14.05
CA GLU A 56 3.34 2.52 -14.21
C GLU A 56 4.05 2.80 -12.88
N SER A 57 5.19 2.16 -12.67
CA SER A 57 5.96 2.21 -11.42
C SER A 57 6.44 3.61 -11.04
N TRP A 58 6.65 4.52 -12.00
CA TRP A 58 7.16 5.86 -11.71
C TRP A 58 6.22 6.67 -10.79
N ALA A 59 4.92 6.54 -10.97
CA ALA A 59 3.95 7.24 -10.13
C ALA A 59 3.93 6.69 -8.71
N LEU A 60 3.99 5.36 -8.55
CA LEU A 60 4.12 4.73 -7.25
C LEU A 60 5.46 5.05 -6.58
N HIS A 61 6.54 5.14 -7.35
CA HIS A 61 7.83 5.61 -6.84
C HIS A 61 7.75 7.04 -6.30
N SER A 62 7.10 7.96 -7.03
CA SER A 62 6.88 9.33 -6.57
C SER A 62 6.06 9.38 -5.28
N ALA A 63 4.96 8.62 -5.19
CA ALA A 63 4.18 8.50 -3.96
C ALA A 63 5.02 8.00 -2.77
N THR A 64 5.89 7.01 -3.02
CA THR A 64 6.79 6.47 -1.99
C THR A 64 7.78 7.53 -1.49
N GLN A 65 8.30 8.36 -2.38
CA GLN A 65 9.19 9.48 -2.01
C GLN A 65 8.47 10.53 -1.17
N GLU A 66 7.21 10.86 -1.48
CA GLU A 66 6.38 11.76 -0.65
C GLU A 66 6.23 11.22 0.79
N LEU A 67 6.01 9.91 0.95
CA LEU A 67 5.95 9.31 2.29
C LEU A 67 7.25 9.46 3.08
N ILE A 68 8.39 9.29 2.44
CA ILE A 68 9.71 9.41 3.08
C ILE A 68 9.92 10.81 3.65
N MET A 69 9.37 11.85 3.03
CA MET A 69 9.46 13.24 3.50
C MET A 69 8.79 13.48 4.86
N HIS A 70 7.90 12.59 5.31
CA HIS A 70 7.28 12.66 6.63
C HIS A 70 8.15 12.12 7.78
N PHE A 71 9.28 11.50 7.46
CA PHE A 71 10.24 11.06 8.47
C PHE A 71 11.30 12.13 8.72
N PRO A 72 11.89 12.20 9.93
CA PRO A 72 12.93 13.20 10.25
C PRO A 72 14.10 13.19 9.27
N THR A 73 14.52 12.01 8.84
CA THR A 73 15.46 11.77 7.74
C THR A 73 15.11 10.46 7.03
N GLN A 74 15.61 10.29 5.81
CA GLN A 74 15.49 9.02 5.09
C GLN A 74 16.03 7.81 5.92
N TYR A 75 17.04 8.02 6.74
CA TYR A 75 17.61 6.95 7.57
C TYR A 75 16.69 6.53 8.71
N HIS A 76 15.89 7.46 9.26
CA HIS A 76 14.80 7.10 10.18
C HIS A 76 13.75 6.22 9.48
N ALA A 77 13.39 6.55 8.25
CA ALA A 77 12.50 5.71 7.44
C ALA A 77 13.07 4.29 7.26
N TRP A 78 14.37 4.15 6.96
CA TRP A 78 15.04 2.85 6.85
C TRP A 78 14.95 2.04 8.15
N LEU A 79 15.24 2.65 9.29
CA LEU A 79 15.23 1.97 10.60
C LEU A 79 13.82 1.51 10.98
N GLU A 80 12.83 2.36 10.81
CA GLU A 80 11.43 2.02 11.11
C GLU A 80 10.91 0.96 10.13
N LEU A 81 11.30 1.04 8.87
CA LEU A 81 10.94 0.04 7.88
C LEU A 81 11.54 -1.34 8.21
N ALA A 82 12.80 -1.39 8.64
CA ALA A 82 13.44 -2.65 9.06
C ALA A 82 12.69 -3.30 10.23
N LYS A 83 12.28 -2.53 11.24
CA LYS A 83 11.45 -3.02 12.34
C LYS A 83 10.09 -3.52 11.85
N HIS A 84 9.49 -2.83 10.89
CA HIS A 84 8.22 -3.23 10.31
C HIS A 84 8.32 -4.57 9.56
N PHE A 85 9.40 -4.79 8.81
CA PHE A 85 9.70 -6.07 8.18
C PHE A 85 9.91 -7.20 9.20
N GLU A 86 10.64 -6.94 10.30
CA GLU A 86 10.83 -7.91 11.37
C GLU A 86 9.49 -8.31 12.00
N ASN A 87 8.64 -7.35 12.31
CA ASN A 87 7.31 -7.61 12.88
C ASN A 87 6.41 -8.38 11.90
N GLY A 88 6.48 -8.05 10.62
CA GLY A 88 5.78 -8.78 9.56
C GLY A 88 6.27 -10.23 9.46
N ALA A 89 7.58 -10.47 9.55
CA ALA A 89 8.16 -11.80 9.53
C ALA A 89 7.69 -12.65 10.71
N LYS A 90 7.64 -12.08 11.92
CA LYS A 90 7.10 -12.76 13.11
C LYS A 90 5.62 -13.15 12.96
N LYS A 91 4.85 -12.32 12.24
CA LYS A 91 3.40 -12.49 12.07
C LYS A 91 3.02 -13.42 10.93
N TYR A 92 3.72 -13.34 9.81
CA TYR A 92 3.36 -14.01 8.54
C TYR A 92 4.43 -14.96 8.00
N GLY A 93 5.60 -15.01 8.63
CA GLY A 93 6.77 -15.73 8.16
C GLY A 93 7.74 -14.84 7.35
N GLU A 94 9.01 -15.22 7.38
CA GLU A 94 10.05 -14.53 6.62
C GLU A 94 9.76 -14.55 5.13
N TYR A 95 9.99 -13.41 4.47
CA TYR A 95 9.80 -13.26 3.02
C TYR A 95 8.39 -13.54 2.50
N ASN A 96 7.37 -13.56 3.37
CA ASN A 96 5.98 -13.76 2.95
C ASN A 96 5.56 -12.77 1.84
N TRP A 97 6.00 -11.52 1.92
CA TRP A 97 5.73 -10.47 0.93
C TRP A 97 6.32 -10.77 -0.46
N GLN A 98 7.43 -11.54 -0.55
CA GLN A 98 8.04 -11.96 -1.82
C GLN A 98 7.26 -13.06 -2.54
N LYS A 99 6.37 -13.76 -1.85
CA LYS A 99 5.51 -14.76 -2.48
C LYS A 99 4.61 -14.14 -3.54
N GLY A 100 4.21 -12.89 -3.32
CA GLY A 100 3.41 -12.10 -4.23
C GLY A 100 2.01 -11.83 -3.69
N ILE A 101 1.71 -10.55 -3.59
CA ILE A 101 0.40 -10.02 -3.23
C ILE A 101 0.00 -9.05 -4.33
N GLU A 102 -1.23 -9.14 -4.82
CA GLU A 102 -1.72 -8.23 -5.86
C GLU A 102 -1.56 -6.76 -5.45
N SER A 103 -1.17 -5.90 -6.39
CA SER A 103 -0.87 -4.49 -6.12
C SER A 103 -2.05 -3.72 -5.53
N ARG A 104 -3.29 -4.06 -5.91
CA ARG A 104 -4.51 -3.47 -5.34
C ARG A 104 -4.57 -3.59 -3.81
N SER A 105 -4.19 -4.74 -3.26
CA SER A 105 -4.19 -4.97 -1.81
C SER A 105 -3.17 -4.09 -1.07
N TYR A 106 -2.01 -3.86 -1.69
CA TYR A 106 -1.00 -2.94 -1.15
C TYR A 106 -1.50 -1.49 -1.20
N ILE A 107 -2.04 -1.06 -2.34
CA ILE A 107 -2.50 0.32 -2.55
C ILE A 107 -3.64 0.68 -1.59
N ASP A 108 -4.63 -0.19 -1.44
CA ASP A 108 -5.73 0.03 -0.51
C ASP A 108 -5.24 0.17 0.93
N SER A 109 -4.30 -0.67 1.34
CA SER A 109 -3.67 -0.58 2.66
C SER A 109 -2.80 0.67 2.82
N ALA A 110 -2.03 1.05 1.80
CA ALA A 110 -1.21 2.25 1.83
C ALA A 110 -2.05 3.50 2.02
N LEU A 111 -3.11 3.66 1.25
CA LEU A 111 -4.05 4.79 1.35
C LEU A 111 -4.71 4.85 2.73
N ARG A 112 -5.18 3.73 3.26
CA ARG A 112 -5.80 3.66 4.58
C ARG A 112 -4.83 4.07 5.68
N HIS A 113 -3.62 3.53 5.69
CA HIS A 113 -2.60 3.89 6.68
C HIS A 113 -2.15 5.35 6.53
N TYR A 114 -2.01 5.84 5.31
CA TYR A 114 -1.69 7.25 5.07
C TYR A 114 -2.77 8.18 5.63
N CYS A 115 -4.05 7.92 5.34
CA CYS A 115 -5.15 8.72 5.87
C CYS A 115 -5.19 8.69 7.41
N LYS A 116 -4.98 7.52 8.03
CA LYS A 116 -4.89 7.41 9.49
C LYS A 116 -3.72 8.21 10.06
N PHE A 117 -2.55 8.14 9.42
CA PHE A 117 -1.40 8.94 9.80
C PHE A 117 -1.70 10.45 9.73
N LYS A 118 -2.27 10.92 8.63
CA LYS A 118 -2.63 12.33 8.44
C LYS A 118 -3.74 12.79 9.37
N ALA A 119 -4.61 11.89 9.80
CA ALA A 119 -5.64 12.14 10.80
C ALA A 119 -5.10 12.14 12.25
N GLY A 120 -3.80 11.89 12.45
CA GLY A 120 -3.17 11.90 13.77
C GLY A 120 -3.49 10.66 14.61
N MET A 121 -3.90 9.56 13.99
CA MET A 121 -4.11 8.30 14.70
C MET A 121 -2.76 7.65 15.03
N ASP A 122 -2.62 7.14 16.25
CA ASP A 122 -1.38 6.60 16.81
C ASP A 122 -1.51 5.18 17.36
N ASP A 123 -2.62 4.51 17.05
CA ASP A 123 -2.88 3.12 17.46
C ASP A 123 -1.95 2.09 16.78
N GLU A 124 -1.35 2.47 15.66
CA GLU A 124 -0.33 1.72 14.91
C GLU A 124 0.71 2.68 14.32
N PRO A 125 1.90 2.20 13.89
CA PRO A 125 2.89 3.03 13.19
C PRO A 125 2.47 3.28 11.73
N HIS A 126 1.41 4.07 11.51
CA HIS A 126 0.75 4.21 10.22
C HIS A 126 1.65 4.76 9.11
N ALA A 127 2.54 5.71 9.40
CA ALA A 127 3.44 6.26 8.38
C ALA A 127 4.35 5.18 7.79
N VAL A 128 4.98 4.36 8.65
CA VAL A 128 5.84 3.27 8.17
C VAL A 128 5.03 2.12 7.57
N ALA A 129 3.81 1.87 8.04
CA ALA A 129 2.93 0.88 7.45
C ALA A 129 2.51 1.27 6.02
N ALA A 130 2.22 2.55 5.77
CA ALA A 130 1.97 3.07 4.43
C ALA A 130 3.22 2.92 3.54
N LEU A 131 4.39 3.31 4.05
CA LEU A 131 5.66 3.18 3.34
C LEU A 131 5.97 1.71 2.99
N TRP A 132 5.79 0.80 3.93
CA TRP A 132 5.99 -0.63 3.72
C TRP A 132 5.12 -1.17 2.58
N ASN A 133 3.84 -0.80 2.55
CA ASN A 133 2.92 -1.22 1.49
C ASN A 133 3.37 -0.70 0.11
N CYS A 134 3.82 0.56 0.02
CA CYS A 134 4.33 1.12 -1.24
C CYS A 134 5.62 0.43 -1.69
N VAL A 135 6.57 0.19 -0.79
CA VAL A 135 7.84 -0.47 -1.10
C VAL A 135 7.63 -1.92 -1.57
N CYS A 136 6.79 -2.68 -0.86
CA CYS A 136 6.48 -4.05 -1.25
C CYS A 136 5.68 -4.10 -2.56
N CYS A 137 4.79 -3.14 -2.80
CA CYS A 137 4.08 -2.99 -4.06
C CYS A 137 5.03 -2.74 -5.23
N LEU A 138 5.95 -1.77 -5.08
CA LEU A 138 6.98 -1.48 -6.08
C LEU A 138 7.80 -2.72 -6.43
N TRP A 139 8.30 -3.42 -5.42
CA TRP A 139 9.03 -4.65 -5.63
C TRP A 139 8.20 -5.69 -6.40
N THR A 140 6.94 -5.84 -6.02
CA THR A 140 6.02 -6.82 -6.62
C THR A 140 5.77 -6.51 -8.09
N ILE A 141 5.40 -5.29 -8.45
CA ILE A 141 5.10 -4.96 -9.86
C ILE A 141 6.32 -5.01 -10.77
N ILE A 142 7.52 -4.85 -10.22
CA ILE A 142 8.78 -4.97 -10.97
C ILE A 142 9.17 -6.45 -11.16
N ASN A 143 9.04 -7.27 -10.12
CA ASN A 143 9.51 -8.66 -10.15
C ASN A 143 8.41 -9.68 -10.51
N LYS A 144 7.14 -9.31 -10.36
CA LYS A 144 5.94 -10.11 -10.65
C LYS A 144 4.88 -9.24 -11.34
N PRO A 145 5.15 -8.76 -12.57
CA PRO A 145 4.28 -7.82 -13.27
C PRO A 145 2.85 -8.35 -13.48
N GLU A 146 2.66 -9.66 -13.48
CA GLU A 146 1.34 -10.31 -13.55
C GLU A 146 0.44 -9.99 -12.35
N LEU A 147 1.02 -9.54 -11.25
CA LEU A 147 0.30 -9.13 -10.04
C LEU A 147 -0.01 -7.62 -10.01
N ASN A 148 0.35 -6.89 -11.07
CA ASN A 148 -0.04 -5.49 -11.21
C ASN A 148 -1.52 -5.40 -11.59
N SER A 149 -2.35 -4.96 -10.65
CA SER A 149 -3.80 -4.83 -10.84
C SER A 149 -4.22 -3.57 -11.61
N PHE A 150 -3.27 -2.76 -12.03
CA PHE A 150 -3.52 -1.46 -12.67
C PHE A 150 -2.81 -1.32 -14.02
N PRO A 151 -3.38 -0.53 -14.95
CA PRO A 151 -4.72 0.04 -14.87
C PRO A 151 -5.80 -1.06 -14.85
N VAL A 152 -6.92 -0.77 -14.23
CA VAL A 152 -8.09 -1.66 -14.38
C VAL A 152 -8.58 -1.54 -15.82
N GLU A 153 -8.60 -2.62 -16.56
CA GLU A 153 -9.23 -2.67 -17.89
C GLU A 153 -10.69 -2.26 -17.71
N ARG A 154 -11.03 -1.07 -18.21
CA ARG A 154 -12.43 -0.67 -18.31
C ARG A 154 -12.96 -1.35 -19.55
N GLU A 155 -13.96 -2.20 -19.40
CA GLU A 155 -14.73 -2.65 -20.57
C GLU A 155 -15.21 -1.39 -21.28
N ASP A 156 -14.74 -1.20 -22.52
CA ASP A 156 -15.27 -0.15 -23.38
C ASP A 156 -16.77 -0.41 -23.54
N LYS A 157 -17.57 0.40 -22.83
CA LYS A 157 -19.01 0.43 -23.10
C LYS A 157 -19.21 1.14 -24.45
N ASN A 158 -18.79 0.44 -25.49
CA ASN A 158 -19.22 0.75 -26.85
C ASN A 158 -20.57 0.06 -27.09
N GLU A 159 -21.66 0.74 -26.74
CA GLU A 159 -22.98 0.61 -27.37
C GLU A 159 -23.64 1.97 -27.41
#